data_5911562d122de33ab23fd98af9d0ccf4
#
_entry.id   5911562d122de33ab23fd98af9d0ccf4
#
_cell.length_a   1.000
_cell.length_b   1.000
_cell.length_c   1.000
_cell.angle_alpha   90.00
_cell.angle_beta   90.00
_cell.angle_gamma   90.00
#
_symmetry.space_group_name_H-M   'P 1'
#
loop_
_entity.id
_entity.type
_entity.pdbx_description
1 polymer ?
#
loop_
_entity_poly.entity_id
_entity_poly.type
_entity_poly.pdbx_seq_one_letter_code
_entity_poly.pdbx_strand_id
1 'polypeptide(L)'
;MKIYNTLTRRIEEIVPIESAKIRMYSCGPTVYRYIHIGNLRTFTMADWLRRAFEYRGYEVIHVKNITDVGHMRQEMVDRGEDKMLAQARKEGKTSLQIAQFYTDAFHQDEARLNILPAHIFPRATEHIPEMIAIIQGLQAKDIAYEVNGNVYYDIKRFPTYGRLSGNQLENMLAGVREGVVADRRNAEDFPLWKVAEPGREMAWDSPWGRGFPGWHIECSAMSMKYLGEYFDIHTGGVDNIFPHHEDEIAQSEGFTGHPFVKYWVHAQHLLADGQKMAKSTGNAYTCSEIEARGFDPMALRYFYTTALYRSRVNFTFRALLAAQVSLERLRERAYQLFTQANREQAFSDQVRRGERGVEWMGGPLWHPVGGTGTLPGGQVMPAYLVYRDAFLAKVEDDLNMPQAMAVVWAMLRSHEDDPTTKLRLLLDFDRILGFDLKGYLQSDQPQKKRDPEVYLAGVPAEVAGQVREREDLRRHSDFPQADRVREGIRSAGFNVRDTHQGSLVLPRRLEEEFVVLSSSSDAPDHTQSPDLFEFSVNLLAHNSRDDLERCIQSICRHSDQ
;
A
#
# COMPACT_ATOMS: atom_id res chain seq x y z
N MET A 1 5.39 9.44 18.44
CA MET A 1 4.90 8.39 17.52
C MET A 1 5.83 7.19 17.57
N LYS A 2 5.30 6.00 17.70
CA LYS A 2 6.06 4.74 17.68
C LYS A 2 5.86 4.04 16.35
N ILE A 3 6.90 3.33 15.87
CA ILE A 3 6.85 2.55 14.64
C ILE A 3 7.73 1.30 14.76
N TYR A 4 7.33 0.22 14.11
CA TYR A 4 8.17 -0.95 14.01
C TYR A 4 9.33 -0.70 13.05
N ASN A 5 10.55 -0.70 13.60
CA ASN A 5 11.78 -0.57 12.83
C ASN A 5 12.28 -1.95 12.41
N THR A 6 12.30 -2.23 11.12
CA THR A 6 12.73 -3.54 10.59
C THR A 6 14.19 -3.83 10.91
N LEU A 7 15.04 -2.81 10.97
CA LEU A 7 16.46 -2.97 11.27
C LEU A 7 16.70 -3.52 12.67
N THR A 8 15.99 -2.99 13.66
CA THR A 8 16.12 -3.39 15.07
C THR A 8 15.13 -4.47 15.48
N ARG A 9 14.08 -4.70 14.65
CA ARG A 9 12.95 -5.62 14.91
C ARG A 9 12.16 -5.28 16.17
N ARG A 10 12.07 -3.98 16.49
CA ARG A 10 11.39 -3.44 17.67
C ARG A 10 10.47 -2.30 17.28
N ILE A 11 9.45 -2.09 18.09
CA ILE A 11 8.66 -0.86 18.06
C ILE A 11 9.45 0.20 18.81
N GLU A 12 9.79 1.30 18.14
CA GLU A 12 10.63 2.37 18.66
C GLU A 12 9.89 3.70 18.55
N GLU A 13 10.18 4.59 19.46
CA GLU A 13 9.74 5.98 19.35
C GLU A 13 10.55 6.70 18.27
N ILE A 14 9.85 7.34 17.33
CA ILE A 14 10.52 8.13 16.30
C ILE A 14 11.00 9.45 16.92
N VAL A 15 12.30 9.59 16.96
CA VAL A 15 13.01 10.83 17.32
C VAL A 15 13.67 11.35 16.06
N PRO A 16 13.20 12.47 15.48
CA PRO A 16 13.79 13.04 14.28
C PRO A 16 15.27 13.37 14.44
N ILE A 17 16.03 13.31 13.36
CA ILE A 17 17.44 13.74 13.32
C ILE A 17 17.51 15.27 13.48
N GLU A 18 16.63 15.98 12.79
CA GLU A 18 16.47 17.43 12.87
C GLU A 18 15.16 17.76 13.59
N SER A 19 15.19 18.63 14.60
CA SER A 19 14.00 18.97 15.37
C SER A 19 12.85 19.47 14.48
N ALA A 20 11.63 18.97 14.72
CA ALA A 20 10.40 19.30 13.99
C ALA A 20 10.42 19.00 12.48
N LYS A 21 11.39 18.21 11.99
CA LYS A 21 11.50 17.85 10.58
C LYS A 21 11.68 16.34 10.39
N ILE A 22 11.01 15.78 9.40
CA ILE A 22 11.11 14.37 9.00
C ILE A 22 11.53 14.29 7.54
N ARG A 23 12.64 13.61 7.29
CA ARG A 23 13.10 13.28 5.95
C ARG A 23 12.75 11.83 5.64
N MET A 24 11.89 11.62 4.64
CA MET A 24 11.33 10.31 4.29
C MET A 24 11.60 9.97 2.84
N TYR A 25 12.13 8.77 2.60
CA TYR A 25 12.28 8.17 1.27
C TYR A 25 11.35 6.98 1.14
N SER A 26 10.72 6.83 -0.03
CA SER A 26 9.92 5.66 -0.39
C SER A 26 10.42 5.09 -1.71
N CYS A 27 10.72 3.78 -1.74
CA CYS A 27 10.95 3.12 -3.01
C CYS A 27 9.70 3.22 -3.89
N GLY A 28 9.86 3.89 -5.03
CA GLY A 28 8.82 4.06 -6.02
C GLY A 28 8.72 2.88 -7.01
N PRO A 29 7.91 3.00 -8.06
CA PRO A 29 7.70 1.93 -9.02
C PRO A 29 8.82 1.87 -10.07
N THR A 30 9.07 0.65 -10.59
CA THR A 30 9.73 0.48 -11.88
C THR A 30 8.67 0.62 -12.98
N VAL A 31 8.78 1.66 -13.80
CA VAL A 31 7.71 2.13 -14.69
C VAL A 31 7.72 1.46 -16.06
N TYR A 32 7.62 0.15 -16.09
CA TYR A 32 7.45 -0.65 -17.32
C TYR A 32 6.07 -1.29 -17.43
N ARG A 33 5.23 -1.15 -16.41
CA ARG A 33 3.87 -1.72 -16.34
C ARG A 33 3.03 -1.02 -15.29
N TYR A 34 1.71 -1.23 -15.33
CA TYR A 34 0.82 -0.81 -14.25
C TYR A 34 1.24 -1.46 -12.92
N ILE A 35 1.18 -0.66 -11.85
CA ILE A 35 1.29 -1.16 -10.48
C ILE A 35 0.04 -1.96 -10.11
N HIS A 36 0.16 -2.82 -9.13
CA HIS A 36 -0.98 -3.58 -8.61
C HIS A 36 -1.41 -3.06 -7.23
N ILE A 37 -2.58 -3.47 -6.77
CA ILE A 37 -3.16 -3.04 -5.49
C ILE A 37 -2.26 -3.34 -4.28
N GLY A 38 -1.37 -4.33 -4.37
CA GLY A 38 -0.36 -4.60 -3.34
C GLY A 38 0.69 -3.48 -3.20
N ASN A 39 1.13 -2.88 -4.34
CA ASN A 39 2.01 -1.71 -4.32
C ASN A 39 1.29 -0.49 -3.72
N LEU A 40 0.02 -0.27 -4.11
CA LEU A 40 -0.80 0.82 -3.55
C LEU A 40 -0.96 0.71 -2.03
N ARG A 41 -1.01 -0.50 -1.47
CA ARG A 41 -1.01 -0.70 -0.02
C ARG A 41 0.26 -0.15 0.64
N THR A 42 1.42 -0.40 0.04
CA THR A 42 2.71 0.11 0.53
C THR A 42 2.74 1.65 0.47
N PHE A 43 2.31 2.23 -0.64
CA PHE A 43 2.25 3.69 -0.79
C PHE A 43 1.21 4.33 0.13
N THR A 44 0.09 3.65 0.39
CA THR A 44 -0.92 4.10 1.37
C THR A 44 -0.36 4.10 2.80
N MET A 45 0.43 3.08 3.18
CA MET A 45 1.13 3.08 4.48
C MET A 45 2.08 4.28 4.61
N ALA A 46 2.89 4.56 3.59
CA ALA A 46 3.79 5.71 3.57
C ALA A 46 3.02 7.05 3.65
N ASP A 47 1.86 7.13 2.99
CA ASP A 47 0.98 8.29 3.05
C ASP A 47 0.38 8.50 4.45
N TRP A 48 -0.07 7.46 5.13
CA TRP A 48 -0.55 7.56 6.51
C TRP A 48 0.55 8.00 7.47
N LEU A 49 1.76 7.47 7.30
CA LEU A 49 2.92 7.86 8.10
C LEU A 49 3.22 9.35 7.91
N ARG A 50 3.29 9.81 6.67
CA ARG A 50 3.48 11.22 6.34
C ARG A 50 2.37 12.10 6.93
N ARG A 51 1.10 11.75 6.69
CA ARG A 51 -0.06 12.52 7.21
C ARG A 51 -0.07 12.60 8.72
N ALA A 52 0.34 11.54 9.42
CA ALA A 52 0.43 11.54 10.88
C ALA A 52 1.50 12.53 11.38
N PHE A 53 2.66 12.62 10.72
CA PHE A 53 3.68 13.63 11.06
C PHE A 53 3.24 15.04 10.72
N GLU A 54 2.69 15.27 9.53
CA GLU A 54 2.16 16.58 9.12
C GLU A 54 1.02 17.03 10.06
N TYR A 55 0.16 16.09 10.49
CA TYR A 55 -0.89 16.35 11.47
C TYR A 55 -0.31 16.83 12.82
N ARG A 56 0.84 16.31 13.22
CA ARG A 56 1.58 16.72 14.42
C ARG A 56 2.42 17.99 14.22
N GLY A 57 2.37 18.60 13.05
CA GLY A 57 3.06 19.84 12.74
C GLY A 57 4.52 19.67 12.36
N TYR A 58 4.98 18.45 12.07
CA TYR A 58 6.32 18.26 11.51
C TYR A 58 6.37 18.75 10.06
N GLU A 59 7.47 19.37 9.68
CA GLU A 59 7.83 19.56 8.29
C GLU A 59 8.28 18.20 7.72
N VAL A 60 7.58 17.68 6.74
CA VAL A 60 7.94 16.40 6.10
C VAL A 60 8.53 16.68 4.73
N ILE A 61 9.73 16.18 4.46
CA ILE A 61 10.29 16.11 3.11
C ILE A 61 10.18 14.67 2.64
N HIS A 62 9.24 14.41 1.72
CA HIS A 62 9.01 13.08 1.16
C HIS A 62 9.55 12.99 -0.26
N VAL A 63 10.47 12.08 -0.50
CA VAL A 63 11.06 11.72 -1.79
C VAL A 63 10.57 10.33 -2.19
N LYS A 64 10.13 10.17 -3.43
CA LYS A 64 9.72 8.87 -3.99
C LYS A 64 10.27 8.76 -5.40
N ASN A 65 11.14 7.79 -5.65
CA ASN A 65 11.79 7.66 -6.95
C ASN A 65 10.87 7.10 -8.04
N ILE A 66 11.26 7.36 -9.26
CA ILE A 66 10.77 6.70 -10.47
C ILE A 66 11.94 5.93 -11.08
N THR A 67 11.90 4.60 -11.02
CA THR A 67 12.87 3.75 -11.69
C THR A 67 12.49 3.61 -13.17
N ASP A 68 13.05 4.48 -13.98
CA ASP A 68 12.83 4.55 -15.42
C ASP A 68 14.02 4.00 -16.23
N VAL A 69 14.99 3.37 -15.58
CA VAL A 69 16.03 2.54 -16.18
C VAL A 69 15.55 1.10 -16.29
N GLY A 70 15.92 0.41 -17.37
CA GLY A 70 15.56 -0.99 -17.56
C GLY A 70 16.46 -1.94 -16.78
N HIS A 71 15.84 -2.94 -16.11
CA HIS A 71 16.55 -3.97 -15.33
C HIS A 71 16.18 -5.37 -15.80
N MET A 72 17.08 -6.32 -15.61
CA MET A 72 16.91 -7.71 -15.99
C MET A 72 15.76 -8.38 -15.21
N ARG A 73 15.09 -9.37 -15.82
CA ARG A 73 13.98 -10.10 -15.16
C ARG A 73 14.42 -10.86 -13.92
N GLN A 74 15.63 -11.41 -13.94
CA GLN A 74 16.23 -12.16 -12.83
C GLN A 74 17.46 -11.40 -12.33
N GLU A 75 17.24 -10.34 -11.58
CA GLU A 75 18.28 -9.42 -11.12
C GLU A 75 19.34 -10.10 -10.25
N MET A 76 18.93 -11.01 -9.34
CA MET A 76 19.85 -11.73 -8.47
C MET A 76 20.88 -12.59 -9.23
N VAL A 77 20.50 -13.16 -10.37
CA VAL A 77 21.37 -13.98 -11.21
C VAL A 77 21.76 -13.30 -12.51
N ASP A 78 21.38 -12.04 -12.67
CA ASP A 78 21.69 -11.18 -13.82
C ASP A 78 21.31 -11.82 -15.18
N ARG A 79 20.15 -12.43 -15.25
CA ARG A 79 19.65 -13.16 -16.42
C ARG A 79 18.29 -12.67 -16.89
N GLY A 80 18.02 -12.91 -18.16
CA GLY A 80 16.75 -12.60 -18.82
C GLY A 80 16.78 -11.29 -19.57
N GLU A 81 15.68 -11.00 -20.25
CA GLU A 81 15.51 -9.78 -21.02
C GLU A 81 15.23 -8.58 -20.11
N ASP A 82 15.74 -7.41 -20.47
CA ASP A 82 15.40 -6.14 -19.82
C ASP A 82 13.89 -5.88 -19.87
N LYS A 83 13.28 -5.63 -18.71
CA LYS A 83 11.83 -5.47 -18.55
C LYS A 83 11.27 -4.29 -19.35
N MET A 84 12.00 -3.17 -19.40
CA MET A 84 11.61 -1.95 -20.09
C MET A 84 11.69 -2.15 -21.60
N LEU A 85 12.82 -2.68 -22.09
CA LEU A 85 13.03 -2.97 -23.51
C LEU A 85 12.02 -4.01 -24.04
N ALA A 86 11.74 -5.06 -23.26
CA ALA A 86 10.74 -6.06 -23.60
C ALA A 86 9.34 -5.44 -23.75
N GLN A 87 8.95 -4.55 -22.85
CA GLN A 87 7.66 -3.87 -22.91
C GLN A 87 7.61 -2.86 -24.07
N ALA A 88 8.70 -2.13 -24.30
CA ALA A 88 8.81 -1.19 -25.42
C ALA A 88 8.61 -1.88 -26.77
N ARG A 89 9.29 -3.00 -26.99
CA ARG A 89 9.11 -3.84 -28.20
C ARG A 89 7.68 -4.36 -28.34
N LYS A 90 7.08 -4.82 -27.24
CA LYS A 90 5.72 -5.34 -27.24
C LYS A 90 4.68 -4.28 -27.63
N GLU A 91 4.89 -3.04 -27.22
CA GLU A 91 3.95 -1.95 -27.47
C GLU A 91 4.32 -1.10 -28.70
N GLY A 92 5.44 -1.37 -29.37
CA GLY A 92 5.93 -0.58 -30.51
C GLY A 92 6.31 0.87 -30.12
N LYS A 93 6.79 1.06 -28.90
CA LYS A 93 7.17 2.36 -28.32
C LYS A 93 8.65 2.38 -27.96
N THR A 94 9.20 3.60 -27.73
CA THR A 94 10.53 3.72 -27.12
C THR A 94 10.48 3.46 -25.62
N SER A 95 11.62 3.13 -25.01
CA SER A 95 11.72 2.91 -23.56
C SER A 95 11.29 4.16 -22.78
N LEU A 96 11.62 5.35 -23.27
CA LEU A 96 11.21 6.63 -22.66
C LEU A 96 9.70 6.84 -22.71
N GLN A 97 9.05 6.50 -23.83
CA GLN A 97 7.59 6.59 -23.96
C GLN A 97 6.88 5.61 -23.02
N ILE A 98 7.43 4.40 -22.85
CA ILE A 98 6.93 3.43 -21.87
C ILE A 98 7.07 3.97 -20.45
N ALA A 99 8.26 4.47 -20.09
CA ALA A 99 8.51 5.03 -18.77
C ALA A 99 7.55 6.18 -18.45
N GLN A 100 7.35 7.12 -19.38
CA GLN A 100 6.43 8.24 -19.18
C GLN A 100 4.98 7.77 -19.02
N PHE A 101 4.52 6.88 -19.91
CA PHE A 101 3.15 6.37 -19.87
C PHE A 101 2.81 5.70 -18.53
N TYR A 102 3.69 4.82 -18.03
CA TYR A 102 3.45 4.13 -16.76
C TYR A 102 3.73 5.01 -15.53
N THR A 103 4.54 6.06 -15.65
CA THR A 103 4.68 7.09 -14.62
C THR A 103 3.36 7.86 -14.46
N ASP A 104 2.75 8.29 -15.57
CA ASP A 104 1.47 9.00 -15.54
C ASP A 104 0.35 8.12 -14.97
N ALA A 105 0.32 6.84 -15.36
CA ALA A 105 -0.62 5.86 -14.81
C ALA A 105 -0.43 5.64 -13.30
N PHE A 106 0.82 5.60 -12.84
CA PHE A 106 1.15 5.50 -11.43
C PHE A 106 0.62 6.70 -10.62
N HIS A 107 0.87 7.93 -11.09
CA HIS A 107 0.35 9.12 -10.43
C HIS A 107 -1.17 9.18 -10.41
N GLN A 108 -1.84 8.72 -11.48
CA GLN A 108 -3.30 8.59 -11.51
C GLN A 108 -3.79 7.59 -10.45
N ASP A 109 -3.14 6.44 -10.30
CA ASP A 109 -3.52 5.44 -9.32
C ASP A 109 -3.33 5.94 -7.88
N GLU A 110 -2.24 6.68 -7.60
CA GLU A 110 -2.06 7.35 -6.29
C GLU A 110 -3.16 8.38 -6.02
N ALA A 111 -3.50 9.20 -7.02
CA ALA A 111 -4.56 10.22 -6.90
C ALA A 111 -5.94 9.59 -6.64
N ARG A 112 -6.26 8.45 -7.29
CA ARG A 112 -7.51 7.71 -7.07
C ARG A 112 -7.70 7.23 -5.63
N LEU A 113 -6.58 6.96 -4.92
CA LEU A 113 -6.59 6.59 -3.51
C LEU A 113 -6.32 7.78 -2.58
N ASN A 114 -6.33 9.02 -3.09
CA ASN A 114 -5.98 10.22 -2.33
C ASN A 114 -4.65 10.11 -1.58
N ILE A 115 -3.66 9.45 -2.18
CA ILE A 115 -2.29 9.42 -1.70
C ILE A 115 -1.66 10.77 -2.03
N LEU A 116 -1.07 11.45 -1.03
CA LEU A 116 -0.40 12.73 -1.24
C LEU A 116 0.80 12.55 -2.17
N PRO A 117 0.92 13.35 -3.24
CA PRO A 117 2.10 13.31 -4.08
C PRO A 117 3.36 13.58 -3.26
N ALA A 118 4.43 12.83 -3.47
CA ALA A 118 5.70 13.13 -2.84
C ALA A 118 6.16 14.55 -3.23
N HIS A 119 6.98 15.17 -2.41
CA HIS A 119 7.50 16.51 -2.70
C HIS A 119 8.48 16.49 -3.88
N ILE A 120 9.20 15.36 -4.04
CA ILE A 120 10.18 15.17 -5.10
C ILE A 120 10.02 13.76 -5.66
N PHE A 121 9.96 13.67 -7.00
CA PHE A 121 9.94 12.41 -7.74
C PHE A 121 11.18 12.33 -8.64
N PRO A 122 12.36 11.96 -8.09
CA PRO A 122 13.57 11.84 -8.89
C PRO A 122 13.48 10.65 -9.84
N ARG A 123 13.97 10.83 -11.07
CA ARG A 123 14.08 9.79 -12.09
C ARG A 123 15.49 9.19 -12.08
N ALA A 124 15.60 7.88 -12.16
CA ALA A 124 16.89 7.21 -12.18
C ALA A 124 17.77 7.67 -13.36
N THR A 125 17.17 7.88 -14.55
CA THR A 125 17.86 8.38 -15.74
C THR A 125 18.49 9.77 -15.58
N GLU A 126 17.99 10.58 -14.65
CA GLU A 126 18.48 11.93 -14.37
C GLU A 126 19.57 11.96 -13.29
N HIS A 127 19.94 10.80 -12.74
CA HIS A 127 20.86 10.68 -11.59
C HIS A 127 22.08 9.79 -11.86
N ILE A 128 22.38 9.54 -13.12
CA ILE A 128 23.55 8.73 -13.53
C ILE A 128 24.88 9.29 -12.99
N PRO A 129 25.15 10.61 -13.02
CA PRO A 129 26.40 11.15 -12.46
C PRO A 129 26.58 10.85 -10.97
N GLU A 130 25.51 10.94 -10.18
CA GLU A 130 25.54 10.66 -8.75
C GLU A 130 25.80 9.18 -8.46
N MET A 131 25.20 8.28 -9.25
CA MET A 131 25.46 6.84 -9.15
C MET A 131 26.93 6.52 -9.48
N ILE A 132 27.46 7.09 -10.55
CA ILE A 132 28.89 6.93 -10.93
C ILE A 132 29.79 7.43 -9.81
N ALA A 133 29.50 8.58 -9.21
CA ALA A 133 30.29 9.14 -8.11
C ALA A 133 30.34 8.21 -6.89
N ILE A 134 29.22 7.62 -6.51
CA ILE A 134 29.16 6.65 -5.40
C ILE A 134 29.99 5.40 -5.75
N ILE A 135 29.84 4.86 -6.95
CA ILE A 135 30.57 3.68 -7.40
C ILE A 135 32.10 3.94 -7.38
N GLN A 136 32.53 5.10 -7.88
CA GLN A 136 33.95 5.50 -7.82
C GLN A 136 34.45 5.62 -6.37
N GLY A 137 33.63 6.18 -5.48
CA GLY A 137 33.95 6.26 -4.05
C GLY A 137 34.08 4.90 -3.37
N LEU A 138 33.22 3.94 -3.74
CA LEU A 138 33.31 2.55 -3.28
C LEU A 138 34.57 1.84 -3.82
N GLN A 139 34.93 2.09 -5.08
CA GLN A 139 36.18 1.56 -5.65
C GLN A 139 37.41 2.14 -4.96
N ALA A 140 37.43 3.45 -4.67
CA ALA A 140 38.55 4.09 -3.96
C ALA A 140 38.74 3.54 -2.53
N LYS A 141 37.75 2.86 -1.97
CA LYS A 141 37.78 2.19 -0.66
C LYS A 141 37.99 0.66 -0.78
N ASP A 142 38.28 0.14 -1.96
CA ASP A 142 38.39 -1.31 -2.25
C ASP A 142 37.11 -2.11 -1.90
N ILE A 143 35.92 -1.44 -1.87
CA ILE A 143 34.63 -2.08 -1.61
C ILE A 143 33.97 -2.54 -2.91
N ALA A 144 34.31 -1.92 -4.03
CA ALA A 144 33.86 -2.31 -5.36
C ALA A 144 35.03 -2.61 -6.29
N TYR A 145 34.81 -3.49 -7.26
CA TYR A 145 35.82 -3.90 -8.21
C TYR A 145 35.26 -4.01 -9.63
N GLU A 146 36.13 -3.79 -10.61
CA GLU A 146 35.79 -3.89 -12.04
C GLU A 146 36.26 -5.23 -12.64
N VAL A 147 35.42 -5.81 -13.48
CA VAL A 147 35.76 -6.94 -14.35
C VAL A 147 35.09 -6.76 -15.70
N ASN A 148 35.87 -6.67 -16.77
CA ASN A 148 35.40 -6.54 -18.15
C ASN A 148 34.38 -5.37 -18.35
N GLY A 149 34.60 -4.24 -17.65
CA GLY A 149 33.72 -3.07 -17.71
C GLY A 149 32.47 -3.16 -16.83
N ASN A 150 32.16 -4.31 -16.22
CA ASN A 150 31.17 -4.43 -15.17
C ASN A 150 31.78 -4.07 -13.83
N VAL A 151 31.02 -3.35 -12.97
CA VAL A 151 31.46 -3.05 -11.60
C VAL A 151 30.57 -3.76 -10.61
N TYR A 152 31.18 -4.49 -9.71
CA TYR A 152 30.51 -5.27 -8.67
C TYR A 152 30.86 -4.75 -7.27
N TYR A 153 29.90 -4.85 -6.36
CA TYR A 153 30.11 -4.66 -4.92
C TYR A 153 30.70 -5.94 -4.33
N ASP A 154 31.81 -5.85 -3.61
CA ASP A 154 32.39 -6.96 -2.86
C ASP A 154 31.73 -7.09 -1.49
N ILE A 155 30.76 -7.98 -1.40
CA ILE A 155 29.93 -8.17 -0.19
C ILE A 155 30.78 -8.52 1.05
N LYS A 156 31.92 -9.19 0.86
CA LYS A 156 32.85 -9.57 1.96
C LYS A 156 33.53 -8.36 2.60
N ARG A 157 33.51 -7.21 1.91
CA ARG A 157 34.04 -5.94 2.43
C ARG A 157 33.05 -5.20 3.33
N PHE A 158 31.81 -5.72 3.47
CA PHE A 158 30.79 -5.14 4.35
C PHE A 158 30.34 -6.19 5.39
N PRO A 159 31.05 -6.31 6.53
CA PRO A 159 30.83 -7.40 7.50
C PRO A 159 29.44 -7.43 8.13
N THR A 160 28.70 -6.31 8.07
CA THR A 160 27.34 -6.20 8.63
C THR A 160 26.23 -6.46 7.60
N TYR A 161 26.57 -6.98 6.40
CA TYR A 161 25.59 -7.35 5.39
C TYR A 161 24.63 -8.42 5.91
N GLY A 162 23.35 -8.27 5.63
CA GLY A 162 22.30 -9.15 6.13
C GLY A 162 21.65 -8.69 7.44
N ARG A 163 22.08 -7.56 8.03
CA ARG A 163 21.53 -7.09 9.31
C ARG A 163 20.07 -6.63 9.22
N LEU A 164 19.62 -6.12 8.07
CA LEU A 164 18.22 -5.72 7.85
C LEU A 164 17.35 -6.95 7.60
N SER A 165 17.77 -7.81 6.68
CA SER A 165 17.04 -9.02 6.28
C SER A 165 17.10 -10.12 7.33
N GLY A 166 18.19 -10.18 8.09
CA GLY A 166 18.52 -11.29 8.97
C GLY A 166 19.12 -12.49 8.24
N ASN A 167 19.46 -12.35 6.96
CA ASN A 167 20.15 -13.36 6.18
C ASN A 167 21.60 -13.44 6.61
N GLN A 168 22.08 -14.66 6.86
CA GLN A 168 23.51 -14.89 7.09
C GLN A 168 24.19 -15.20 5.77
N LEU A 169 25.34 -14.59 5.51
CA LEU A 169 26.12 -14.78 4.29
C LEU A 169 26.37 -16.25 3.98
N GLU A 170 26.67 -17.05 5.01
CA GLU A 170 26.92 -18.48 4.87
C GLU A 170 25.73 -19.27 4.32
N ASN A 171 24.50 -18.85 4.69
CA ASN A 171 23.26 -19.49 4.22
C ASN A 171 22.91 -19.05 2.79
N MET A 172 23.32 -17.84 2.39
CA MET A 172 23.12 -17.35 1.02
C MET A 172 23.99 -18.12 0.03
N LEU A 173 25.24 -18.45 0.42
CA LEU A 173 26.17 -19.27 -0.36
C LEU A 173 25.62 -20.65 -0.73
N ALA A 174 24.76 -21.21 0.11
CA ALA A 174 24.18 -22.54 -0.13
C ALA A 174 23.09 -22.55 -1.22
N GLY A 175 22.42 -21.42 -1.48
CA GLY A 175 21.31 -21.30 -2.43
C GLY A 175 21.70 -20.90 -3.86
N VAL A 176 22.91 -20.37 -4.06
CA VAL A 176 23.34 -19.76 -5.34
C VAL A 176 24.20 -20.71 -6.21
N ARG A 177 24.25 -22.00 -5.90
CA ARG A 177 25.12 -22.98 -6.61
C ARG A 177 24.81 -23.19 -8.10
N GLU A 178 23.68 -22.73 -8.61
CA GLU A 178 23.34 -22.82 -10.04
C GLU A 178 23.25 -21.41 -10.65
N GLY A 179 24.33 -20.98 -11.31
CA GLY A 179 24.31 -19.81 -12.18
C GLY A 179 25.25 -18.67 -11.85
N VAL A 180 26.43 -18.98 -11.30
CA VAL A 180 27.51 -17.98 -11.11
C VAL A 180 27.83 -17.32 -12.46
N VAL A 181 27.69 -15.99 -12.53
CA VAL A 181 28.24 -15.19 -13.63
C VAL A 181 29.78 -15.28 -13.51
N ALA A 182 30.46 -15.71 -14.57
CA ALA A 182 31.92 -16.02 -14.56
C ALA A 182 32.80 -14.86 -14.11
N ASP A 183 32.27 -13.64 -14.14
CA ASP A 183 33.01 -12.40 -13.86
C ASP A 183 32.97 -11.96 -12.39
N ARG A 184 32.16 -12.60 -11.52
CA ARG A 184 32.09 -12.24 -10.10
C ARG A 184 33.16 -12.93 -9.27
N ARG A 185 33.77 -12.20 -8.32
CA ARG A 185 34.70 -12.79 -7.35
C ARG A 185 34.01 -13.73 -6.38
N ASN A 186 32.80 -13.33 -5.95
CA ASN A 186 31.95 -14.14 -5.09
C ASN A 186 30.53 -14.23 -5.71
N ALA A 187 29.84 -15.32 -5.48
CA ALA A 187 28.53 -15.55 -6.06
C ALA A 187 27.46 -14.51 -5.61
N GLU A 188 27.68 -13.94 -4.43
CA GLU A 188 26.77 -12.99 -3.77
C GLU A 188 27.03 -11.54 -4.19
N ASP A 189 28.19 -11.24 -4.80
CA ASP A 189 28.50 -9.89 -5.23
C ASP A 189 27.45 -9.39 -6.20
N PHE A 190 26.96 -8.19 -6.01
CA PHE A 190 25.89 -7.63 -6.84
C PHE A 190 26.41 -6.49 -7.74
N PRO A 191 25.80 -6.31 -8.92
CA PRO A 191 26.27 -5.32 -9.89
C PRO A 191 25.92 -3.91 -9.46
N LEU A 192 26.90 -3.01 -9.56
CA LEU A 192 26.75 -1.56 -9.40
C LEU A 192 26.63 -0.87 -10.77
N TRP A 193 27.40 -1.36 -11.77
CA TRP A 193 27.39 -0.90 -13.14
C TRP A 193 27.55 -2.07 -14.09
N LYS A 194 26.82 -2.05 -15.20
CA LYS A 194 26.85 -3.12 -16.21
C LYS A 194 27.21 -2.57 -17.57
N VAL A 195 28.04 -3.28 -18.30
CA VAL A 195 28.33 -3.00 -19.71
C VAL A 195 27.05 -3.13 -20.53
N ALA A 196 26.79 -2.13 -21.37
CA ALA A 196 25.66 -2.16 -22.29
C ALA A 196 25.95 -3.10 -23.47
N GLU A 197 24.98 -3.94 -23.81
CA GLU A 197 24.99 -4.70 -25.04
C GLU A 197 24.95 -3.75 -26.25
N PRO A 198 25.53 -4.13 -27.41
CA PRO A 198 25.47 -3.34 -28.62
C PRO A 198 24.02 -2.97 -28.99
N GLY A 199 23.77 -1.67 -29.18
CA GLY A 199 22.43 -1.17 -29.54
C GLY A 199 21.45 -0.97 -28.38
N ARG A 200 21.89 -1.12 -27.12
CA ARG A 200 21.05 -0.78 -25.96
C ARG A 200 20.73 0.72 -25.96
N GLU A 201 19.43 1.04 -25.97
CA GLU A 201 18.91 2.42 -26.01
C GLU A 201 19.28 3.19 -24.72
N MET A 202 18.99 2.58 -23.55
CA MET A 202 19.27 3.17 -22.23
C MET A 202 20.66 2.76 -21.75
N ALA A 203 21.68 3.49 -22.15
CA ALA A 203 23.05 3.31 -21.73
C ALA A 203 23.81 4.65 -21.77
N TRP A 204 24.70 4.84 -20.80
CA TRP A 204 25.44 6.07 -20.57
C TRP A 204 26.94 5.82 -20.55
N ASP A 205 27.69 6.85 -20.88
CA ASP A 205 29.15 6.81 -20.78
C ASP A 205 29.58 6.86 -19.31
N SER A 206 30.56 6.06 -18.95
CA SER A 206 31.12 5.95 -17.62
C SER A 206 32.62 5.71 -17.66
N PRO A 207 33.35 5.83 -16.54
CA PRO A 207 34.77 5.48 -16.47
C PRO A 207 35.08 4.02 -16.87
N TRP A 208 34.11 3.13 -16.81
CA TRP A 208 34.22 1.69 -17.12
C TRP A 208 33.73 1.35 -18.54
N GLY A 209 33.38 2.36 -19.32
CA GLY A 209 32.80 2.24 -20.65
C GLY A 209 31.27 2.53 -20.67
N ARG A 210 30.68 2.34 -21.86
CA ARG A 210 29.23 2.56 -22.05
C ARG A 210 28.44 1.46 -21.35
N GLY A 211 27.54 1.86 -20.45
CA GLY A 211 26.81 0.93 -19.60
C GLY A 211 25.57 1.52 -18.95
N PHE A 212 25.05 0.84 -17.95
CA PHE A 212 23.88 1.24 -17.18
C PHE A 212 24.01 0.82 -15.70
N PRO A 213 23.34 1.51 -14.77
CA PRO A 213 23.43 1.22 -13.35
C PRO A 213 22.77 -0.10 -12.97
N GLY A 214 23.24 -0.71 -11.88
CA GLY A 214 22.50 -1.72 -11.14
C GLY A 214 21.25 -1.11 -10.50
N TRP A 215 20.28 -1.93 -10.14
CA TRP A 215 18.99 -1.45 -9.62
C TRP A 215 19.09 -0.75 -8.27
N HIS A 216 19.96 -1.23 -7.39
CA HIS A 216 20.00 -0.78 -5.99
C HIS A 216 20.71 0.57 -5.82
N ILE A 217 21.70 0.89 -6.69
CA ILE A 217 22.46 2.14 -6.62
C ILE A 217 21.60 3.37 -6.92
N GLU A 218 20.49 3.20 -7.63
CA GLU A 218 19.55 4.28 -7.97
C GLU A 218 18.98 4.93 -6.71
N CYS A 219 18.42 4.11 -5.80
CA CYS A 219 17.81 4.60 -4.57
C CYS A 219 18.86 5.17 -3.60
N SER A 220 20.05 4.55 -3.52
CA SER A 220 21.16 5.10 -2.74
C SER A 220 21.55 6.50 -3.22
N ALA A 221 21.70 6.70 -4.54
CA ALA A 221 22.10 7.98 -5.10
C ALA A 221 21.01 9.05 -4.95
N MET A 222 19.78 8.70 -5.31
CA MET A 222 18.66 9.65 -5.26
C MET A 222 18.30 10.05 -3.83
N SER A 223 18.26 9.11 -2.89
CA SER A 223 17.95 9.43 -1.50
C SER A 223 19.02 10.34 -0.87
N MET A 224 20.29 10.02 -1.03
CA MET A 224 21.38 10.83 -0.51
C MET A 224 21.41 12.25 -1.11
N LYS A 225 21.11 12.39 -2.40
CA LYS A 225 21.07 13.71 -3.06
C LYS A 225 20.03 14.64 -2.45
N TYR A 226 18.84 14.15 -2.16
CA TYR A 226 17.72 14.99 -1.72
C TYR A 226 17.51 15.01 -0.21
N LEU A 227 17.92 13.98 0.51
CA LEU A 227 17.69 13.85 1.96
C LEU A 227 18.99 13.90 2.77
N GLY A 228 20.15 13.89 2.10
CA GLY A 228 21.47 13.80 2.75
C GLY A 228 21.89 12.36 3.02
N GLU A 229 23.13 12.20 3.46
CA GLU A 229 23.75 10.89 3.66
C GLU A 229 23.17 10.08 4.82
N TYR A 230 22.46 10.74 5.74
CA TYR A 230 21.75 10.13 6.86
C TYR A 230 20.39 10.81 7.05
N PHE A 231 19.31 10.06 6.95
CA PHE A 231 17.95 10.57 7.04
C PHE A 231 17.03 9.69 7.91
N ASP A 232 15.81 10.19 8.19
CA ASP A 232 14.97 9.62 9.23
C ASP A 232 14.33 8.29 8.84
N ILE A 233 13.59 8.24 7.73
CA ILE A 233 12.70 7.10 7.43
C ILE A 233 12.86 6.63 5.99
N HIS A 234 13.06 5.32 5.82
CA HIS A 234 12.95 4.66 4.52
C HIS A 234 11.80 3.66 4.52
N THR A 235 10.90 3.74 3.52
CA THR A 235 9.73 2.87 3.42
C THR A 235 9.75 2.02 2.15
N GLY A 236 9.19 0.82 2.25
CA GLY A 236 9.00 -0.09 1.11
C GLY A 236 8.08 -1.24 1.41
N GLY A 237 7.97 -2.18 0.49
CA GLY A 237 7.36 -3.48 0.75
C GLY A 237 8.36 -4.45 1.38
N VAL A 238 7.90 -5.51 2.03
CA VAL A 238 8.79 -6.55 2.57
C VAL A 238 9.63 -7.23 1.49
N ASP A 239 9.21 -7.20 0.24
CA ASP A 239 10.00 -7.68 -0.90
C ASP A 239 11.26 -6.84 -1.14
N ASN A 240 11.26 -5.57 -0.69
CA ASN A 240 12.42 -4.69 -0.80
C ASN A 240 13.48 -4.96 0.28
N ILE A 241 13.11 -5.60 1.41
CA ILE A 241 14.07 -5.85 2.50
C ILE A 241 15.32 -6.54 1.97
N PHE A 242 15.12 -7.58 1.14
CA PHE A 242 16.19 -8.33 0.52
C PHE A 242 15.87 -8.65 -0.95
N PRO A 243 16.81 -8.39 -1.88
CA PRO A 243 18.14 -7.82 -1.61
C PRO A 243 18.16 -6.29 -1.55
N HIS A 244 17.14 -5.58 -2.07
CA HIS A 244 17.19 -4.17 -2.47
C HIS A 244 17.65 -3.22 -1.35
N HIS A 245 16.94 -3.17 -0.21
CA HIS A 245 17.31 -2.27 0.89
C HIS A 245 18.59 -2.72 1.62
N GLU A 246 18.86 -4.02 1.67
CA GLU A 246 20.13 -4.52 2.19
C GLU A 246 21.31 -4.01 1.36
N ASP A 247 21.17 -4.04 0.02
CA ASP A 247 22.18 -3.55 -0.91
C ASP A 247 22.32 -2.03 -0.85
N GLU A 248 21.20 -1.30 -0.67
CA GLU A 248 21.25 0.15 -0.44
C GLU A 248 22.04 0.52 0.83
N ILE A 249 21.83 -0.24 1.92
CA ILE A 249 22.61 -0.07 3.15
C ILE A 249 24.09 -0.29 2.88
N ALA A 250 24.43 -1.39 2.21
CA ALA A 250 25.82 -1.72 1.91
C ALA A 250 26.47 -0.63 1.04
N GLN A 251 25.80 -0.17 -0.01
CA GLN A 251 26.27 0.87 -0.91
C GLN A 251 26.47 2.20 -0.17
N SER A 252 25.45 2.65 0.55
CA SER A 252 25.46 3.98 1.17
C SER A 252 26.41 4.05 2.35
N GLU A 253 26.39 3.06 3.25
CA GLU A 253 27.30 3.03 4.41
C GLU A 253 28.73 2.66 4.02
N GLY A 254 28.93 1.81 3.01
CA GLY A 254 30.25 1.58 2.41
C GLY A 254 30.84 2.86 1.82
N PHE A 255 30.04 3.65 1.13
CA PHE A 255 30.45 4.92 0.55
C PHE A 255 30.72 5.99 1.61
N THR A 256 29.80 6.23 2.54
CA THR A 256 29.89 7.32 3.52
C THR A 256 30.75 6.96 4.75
N GLY A 257 30.68 5.73 5.21
CA GLY A 257 31.34 5.25 6.42
C GLY A 257 30.53 5.46 7.71
N HIS A 258 29.25 5.85 7.58
CA HIS A 258 28.33 6.06 8.72
C HIS A 258 26.93 5.52 8.40
N PRO A 259 26.01 5.40 9.39
CA PRO A 259 24.65 4.93 9.16
C PRO A 259 23.92 5.71 8.06
N PHE A 260 23.09 5.01 7.28
CA PHE A 260 22.35 5.56 6.14
C PHE A 260 20.93 6.01 6.52
N VAL A 261 20.15 5.14 7.17
CA VAL A 261 18.76 5.40 7.54
C VAL A 261 18.51 5.04 8.99
N LYS A 262 17.75 5.87 9.69
CA LYS A 262 17.45 5.66 11.11
C LYS A 262 16.33 4.63 11.33
N TYR A 263 15.25 4.73 10.55
CA TYR A 263 14.07 3.85 10.67
C TYR A 263 13.69 3.22 9.34
N TRP A 264 13.63 1.90 9.30
CA TRP A 264 13.21 1.11 8.14
C TRP A 264 11.79 0.58 8.35
N VAL A 265 10.85 0.99 7.51
CA VAL A 265 9.42 0.69 7.67
C VAL A 265 8.90 -0.07 6.46
N HIS A 266 8.39 -1.28 6.65
CA HIS A 266 7.98 -2.16 5.57
C HIS A 266 6.53 -2.61 5.69
N ALA A 267 5.77 -2.45 4.60
CA ALA A 267 4.44 -3.03 4.47
C ALA A 267 4.51 -4.50 4.09
N GLN A 268 3.72 -5.34 4.76
CA GLN A 268 3.65 -6.77 4.48
C GLN A 268 2.84 -7.03 3.19
N HIS A 269 3.04 -8.21 2.60
CA HIS A 269 2.35 -8.62 1.38
C HIS A 269 0.84 -8.50 1.46
N LEU A 270 0.26 -8.05 0.36
CA LEU A 270 -1.14 -8.26 0.05
C LEU A 270 -1.25 -9.56 -0.76
N LEU A 271 -1.91 -10.55 -0.19
CA LEU A 271 -2.25 -11.79 -0.89
C LEU A 271 -3.52 -11.56 -1.70
N ALA A 272 -3.71 -12.30 -2.78
CA ALA A 272 -4.98 -12.41 -3.50
C ALA A 272 -5.36 -13.89 -3.56
N ASP A 273 -6.54 -14.20 -3.05
CA ASP A 273 -7.04 -15.57 -2.96
C ASP A 273 -6.05 -16.53 -2.27
N GLY A 274 -5.46 -16.05 -1.16
CA GLY A 274 -4.50 -16.81 -0.35
C GLY A 274 -3.08 -16.90 -0.91
N GLN A 275 -2.84 -16.42 -2.13
CA GLN A 275 -1.54 -16.50 -2.80
C GLN A 275 -0.87 -15.13 -2.94
N LYS A 276 0.46 -15.11 -3.05
CA LYS A 276 1.19 -13.88 -3.42
C LYS A 276 0.70 -13.40 -4.78
N MET A 277 0.43 -12.08 -4.89
CA MET A 277 0.07 -11.48 -6.16
C MET A 277 1.19 -11.63 -7.18
N ALA A 278 0.90 -12.30 -8.29
CA ALA A 278 1.81 -12.42 -9.41
C ALA A 278 1.03 -12.37 -10.73
N LYS A 279 1.61 -11.74 -11.76
CA LYS A 279 0.99 -11.71 -13.10
C LYS A 279 0.87 -13.11 -13.73
N SER A 280 1.84 -13.98 -13.44
CA SER A 280 1.84 -15.37 -13.94
C SER A 280 0.64 -16.17 -13.44
N THR A 281 0.10 -15.82 -12.29
CA THR A 281 -1.10 -16.46 -11.70
C THR A 281 -2.40 -15.73 -12.04
N GLY A 282 -2.34 -14.56 -12.70
CA GLY A 282 -3.51 -13.76 -13.08
C GLY A 282 -4.23 -13.10 -11.89
N ASN A 283 -3.62 -13.08 -10.71
CA ASN A 283 -4.21 -12.53 -9.48
C ASN A 283 -3.64 -11.16 -9.06
N ALA A 284 -2.85 -10.50 -9.91
CA ALA A 284 -2.29 -9.18 -9.65
C ALA A 284 -3.22 -8.10 -10.24
N TYR A 285 -4.19 -7.67 -9.45
CA TYR A 285 -5.18 -6.67 -9.85
C TYR A 285 -4.61 -5.26 -9.85
N THR A 286 -4.93 -4.47 -10.89
CA THR A 286 -4.67 -3.03 -10.98
C THR A 286 -5.83 -2.21 -10.43
N CYS A 287 -5.60 -0.92 -10.15
CA CYS A 287 -6.65 -0.01 -9.72
C CYS A 287 -7.75 0.11 -10.78
N SER A 288 -7.39 0.19 -12.07
CA SER A 288 -8.35 0.28 -13.17
C SER A 288 -9.21 -0.98 -13.32
N GLU A 289 -8.67 -2.18 -13.03
CA GLU A 289 -9.47 -3.41 -13.03
C GLU A 289 -10.46 -3.46 -11.87
N ILE A 290 -10.13 -2.84 -10.73
CA ILE A 290 -11.04 -2.67 -9.59
C ILE A 290 -12.18 -1.72 -9.97
N GLU A 291 -11.87 -0.58 -10.61
CA GLU A 291 -12.89 0.36 -11.11
C GLU A 291 -13.78 -0.26 -12.19
N ALA A 292 -13.20 -0.98 -13.14
CA ALA A 292 -13.95 -1.65 -14.21
C ALA A 292 -14.95 -2.69 -13.67
N ARG A 293 -14.74 -3.18 -12.46
CA ARG A 293 -15.68 -4.07 -11.75
C ARG A 293 -16.71 -3.31 -10.89
N GLY A 294 -16.76 -1.98 -11.00
CA GLY A 294 -17.72 -1.13 -10.30
C GLY A 294 -17.34 -0.73 -8.87
N PHE A 295 -16.14 -1.11 -8.40
CA PHE A 295 -15.68 -0.67 -7.09
C PHE A 295 -15.12 0.74 -7.11
N ASP A 296 -15.34 1.46 -6.01
CA ASP A 296 -14.66 2.72 -5.75
C ASP A 296 -13.18 2.44 -5.40
N PRO A 297 -12.20 3.04 -6.07
CA PRO A 297 -10.80 2.91 -5.68
C PRO A 297 -10.54 3.24 -4.21
N MET A 298 -11.28 4.20 -3.65
CA MET A 298 -11.19 4.57 -2.24
C MET A 298 -11.61 3.42 -1.30
N ALA A 299 -12.39 2.43 -1.79
CA ALA A 299 -12.67 1.23 -1.03
C ALA A 299 -11.40 0.39 -0.76
N LEU A 300 -10.39 0.44 -1.65
CA LEU A 300 -9.08 -0.17 -1.38
C LEU A 300 -8.39 0.52 -0.20
N ARG A 301 -8.40 1.85 -0.16
CA ARG A 301 -7.83 2.59 0.96
C ARG A 301 -8.53 2.23 2.28
N TYR A 302 -9.87 2.13 2.27
CA TYR A 302 -10.62 1.65 3.44
C TYR A 302 -10.25 0.20 3.78
N PHE A 303 -10.15 -0.69 2.79
CA PHE A 303 -9.77 -2.08 2.98
C PHE A 303 -8.39 -2.21 3.66
N TYR A 304 -7.43 -1.36 3.30
CA TYR A 304 -6.11 -1.37 3.95
C TYR A 304 -6.15 -0.97 5.43
N THR A 305 -7.17 -0.22 5.88
CA THR A 305 -7.36 0.08 7.31
C THR A 305 -7.83 -1.11 8.14
N THR A 306 -8.25 -2.21 7.51
CA THR A 306 -8.81 -3.38 8.23
C THR A 306 -7.75 -4.25 8.89
N ALA A 307 -6.47 -4.03 8.59
CA ALA A 307 -5.35 -4.77 9.16
C ALA A 307 -4.13 -3.87 9.39
N LEU A 308 -3.23 -4.31 10.27
CA LEU A 308 -1.95 -3.63 10.45
C LEU A 308 -1.13 -3.69 9.15
N TYR A 309 -0.41 -2.61 8.84
CA TYR A 309 0.41 -2.53 7.63
C TYR A 309 1.46 -3.66 7.54
N ARG A 310 1.99 -4.11 8.67
CA ARG A 310 2.98 -5.19 8.78
C ARG A 310 2.39 -6.60 8.90
N SER A 311 1.07 -6.74 8.77
CA SER A 311 0.41 -8.05 8.73
C SER A 311 0.07 -8.45 7.31
N ARG A 312 0.17 -9.73 6.98
CA ARG A 312 -0.36 -10.26 5.72
C ARG A 312 -1.86 -10.07 5.68
N VAL A 313 -2.37 -9.65 4.55
CA VAL A 313 -3.81 -9.47 4.32
C VAL A 313 -4.19 -10.19 3.05
N ASN A 314 -5.27 -10.95 3.11
CA ASN A 314 -5.81 -11.62 1.95
C ASN A 314 -6.88 -10.74 1.29
N PHE A 315 -6.60 -10.29 0.09
CA PHE A 315 -7.55 -9.58 -0.75
C PHE A 315 -8.51 -10.59 -1.38
N THR A 316 -9.79 -10.31 -1.24
CA THR A 316 -10.87 -10.92 -1.98
C THR A 316 -11.86 -9.84 -2.40
N PHE A 317 -12.59 -10.03 -3.49
CA PHE A 317 -13.64 -9.07 -3.87
C PHE A 317 -14.75 -8.96 -2.81
N ARG A 318 -14.98 -10.03 -2.04
CA ARG A 318 -15.88 -9.99 -0.89
C ARG A 318 -15.39 -9.06 0.22
N ALA A 319 -14.10 -9.12 0.55
CA ALA A 319 -13.50 -8.22 1.54
C ALA A 319 -13.51 -6.77 1.06
N LEU A 320 -13.23 -6.55 -0.23
CA LEU A 320 -13.33 -5.22 -0.83
C LEU A 320 -14.77 -4.69 -0.83
N LEU A 321 -15.76 -5.54 -1.11
CA LEU A 321 -17.18 -5.16 -1.02
C LEU A 321 -17.56 -4.73 0.40
N ALA A 322 -17.11 -5.47 1.42
CA ALA A 322 -17.34 -5.08 2.81
C ALA A 322 -16.70 -3.73 3.15
N ALA A 323 -15.49 -3.47 2.63
CA ALA A 323 -14.82 -2.20 2.77
C ALA A 323 -15.57 -1.06 2.05
N GLN A 324 -16.06 -1.30 0.83
CA GLN A 324 -16.87 -0.33 0.08
C GLN A 324 -18.15 0.03 0.83
N VAL A 325 -18.90 -0.96 1.29
CA VAL A 325 -20.13 -0.72 2.07
C VAL A 325 -19.84 0.08 3.34
N SER A 326 -18.69 -0.20 3.99
CA SER A 326 -18.29 0.54 5.18
C SER A 326 -17.91 1.99 4.87
N LEU A 327 -17.19 2.23 3.76
CA LEU A 327 -16.87 3.56 3.27
C LEU A 327 -18.14 4.35 2.90
N GLU A 328 -19.08 3.72 2.21
CA GLU A 328 -20.36 4.32 1.84
C GLU A 328 -21.16 4.75 3.08
N ARG A 329 -21.22 3.87 4.10
CA ARG A 329 -21.85 4.20 5.39
C ARG A 329 -21.14 5.35 6.10
N LEU A 330 -19.82 5.42 6.02
CA LEU A 330 -19.04 6.51 6.59
C LEU A 330 -19.35 7.84 5.89
N ARG A 331 -19.38 7.84 4.55
CA ARG A 331 -19.75 8.99 3.72
C ARG A 331 -21.21 9.43 3.96
N GLU A 332 -22.13 8.49 4.04
CA GLU A 332 -23.53 8.77 4.36
C GLU A 332 -23.66 9.41 5.75
N ARG A 333 -22.96 8.87 6.74
CA ARG A 333 -22.96 9.43 8.08
C ARG A 333 -22.35 10.83 8.12
N ALA A 334 -21.25 11.06 7.41
CA ALA A 334 -20.68 12.40 7.25
C ALA A 334 -21.68 13.38 6.64
N TYR A 335 -22.41 12.96 5.60
CA TYR A 335 -23.44 13.79 4.95
C TYR A 335 -24.63 14.09 5.86
N GLN A 336 -25.10 13.10 6.63
CA GLN A 336 -26.17 13.31 7.63
C GLN A 336 -25.75 14.34 8.68
N LEU A 337 -24.52 14.21 9.22
CA LEU A 337 -23.97 15.16 10.18
C LEU A 337 -23.82 16.55 9.57
N PHE A 338 -23.36 16.64 8.33
CA PHE A 338 -23.23 17.88 7.58
C PHE A 338 -24.58 18.56 7.38
N THR A 339 -25.62 17.81 7.00
CA THR A 339 -26.98 18.32 6.82
C THR A 339 -27.61 18.81 8.14
N GLN A 340 -27.30 18.09 9.24
CA GLN A 340 -27.75 18.48 10.57
C GLN A 340 -27.06 19.76 11.07
N ALA A 341 -25.72 19.83 10.87
CA ALA A 341 -24.91 20.99 11.22
C ALA A 341 -25.23 22.24 10.37
N ASN A 342 -25.70 22.06 9.13
CA ASN A 342 -26.12 23.14 8.24
C ASN A 342 -27.30 23.96 8.75
N ARG A 343 -28.06 23.45 9.70
CA ARG A 343 -29.10 24.25 10.39
C ARG A 343 -28.45 25.35 11.23
N GLU A 344 -27.17 25.23 11.56
CA GLU A 344 -26.32 26.27 12.14
C GLU A 344 -25.48 26.91 11.01
N GLN A 345 -26.03 27.90 10.34
CA GLN A 345 -25.62 28.49 9.05
C GLN A 345 -24.11 28.86 8.93
N ALA A 346 -23.46 29.25 10.03
CA ALA A 346 -22.07 29.68 10.03
C ALA A 346 -21.05 28.56 9.69
N PHE A 347 -21.35 27.32 10.01
CA PHE A 347 -20.45 26.18 9.83
C PHE A 347 -20.41 25.66 8.38
N SER A 348 -21.59 25.60 7.76
CA SER A 348 -21.76 25.11 6.40
C SER A 348 -20.99 25.94 5.38
N ASP A 349 -20.96 27.26 5.57
CA ASP A 349 -20.29 28.19 4.69
C ASP A 349 -18.75 28.07 4.74
N GLN A 350 -18.18 27.67 5.87
CA GLN A 350 -16.74 27.43 6.02
C GLN A 350 -16.30 26.15 5.28
N VAL A 351 -17.05 25.05 5.41
CA VAL A 351 -16.76 23.80 4.69
C VAL A 351 -16.91 24.00 3.18
N ARG A 352 -17.95 24.72 2.73
CA ARG A 352 -18.16 25.01 1.29
C ARG A 352 -17.08 25.90 0.69
N ARG A 353 -16.57 26.89 1.41
CA ARG A 353 -15.53 27.80 0.91
C ARG A 353 -14.16 27.16 0.77
N GLY A 354 -14.00 25.90 1.16
CA GLY A 354 -12.75 25.21 0.96
C GLY A 354 -11.60 25.74 1.82
N GLU A 355 -11.92 26.57 2.84
CA GLU A 355 -10.93 27.13 3.74
C GLU A 355 -10.05 25.99 4.30
N ARG A 356 -8.77 26.06 3.99
CA ARG A 356 -7.79 25.03 4.36
C ARG A 356 -7.86 24.77 5.85
N GLY A 357 -7.81 23.49 6.14
CA GLY A 357 -7.63 22.88 7.45
C GLY A 357 -8.16 23.78 8.51
N VAL A 358 -9.10 23.34 9.06
CA VAL A 358 -9.68 23.92 10.22
C VAL A 358 -8.60 24.63 11.04
N GLU A 359 -8.31 25.87 10.70
CA GLU A 359 -8.01 26.87 11.70
C GLU A 359 -9.23 27.04 12.59
N TRP A 360 -9.79 25.90 12.91
CA TRP A 360 -11.10 25.70 13.49
C TRP A 360 -11.12 26.06 14.96
N MET A 361 -9.94 26.25 15.51
CA MET A 361 -9.73 26.59 16.91
C MET A 361 -8.46 27.43 17.08
N GLY A 362 -8.41 28.61 16.46
CA GLY A 362 -7.48 29.68 16.79
C GLY A 362 -6.01 29.27 16.92
N GLY A 363 -5.41 28.82 15.82
CA GLY A 363 -4.01 28.44 15.75
C GLY A 363 -3.81 26.97 15.37
N PRO A 364 -2.59 26.54 15.03
CA PRO A 364 -2.30 25.15 14.76
C PRO A 364 -2.78 24.30 15.93
N LEU A 365 -3.57 23.26 15.65
CA LEU A 365 -4.14 22.33 16.65
C LEU A 365 -3.07 21.57 17.47
N TRP A 366 -1.84 22.00 17.37
CA TRP A 366 -0.71 21.41 18.03
C TRP A 366 0.02 22.44 18.91
N HIS A 367 -0.07 22.26 20.22
CA HIS A 367 0.94 22.72 21.16
C HIS A 367 1.67 21.49 21.70
N PRO A 368 3.01 21.48 21.73
CA PRO A 368 3.76 20.40 22.32
C PRO A 368 3.34 20.28 23.80
N VAL A 369 2.91 19.08 24.17
CA VAL A 369 2.71 18.63 25.54
C VAL A 369 1.97 19.64 26.44
N GLY A 370 0.65 19.48 26.59
CA GLY A 370 -0.13 20.12 27.66
C GLY A 370 -1.12 21.21 27.29
N GLY A 371 -1.30 21.52 25.99
CA GLY A 371 -2.28 22.52 25.58
C GLY A 371 -3.70 21.98 25.56
N THR A 372 -4.56 22.44 26.45
CA THR A 372 -6.01 22.26 26.37
C THR A 372 -6.53 23.06 25.17
N GLY A 373 -7.15 22.37 24.18
CA GLY A 373 -7.83 23.04 23.07
C GLY A 373 -8.98 23.87 23.64
N THR A 374 -8.91 25.19 23.48
CA THR A 374 -9.98 26.10 23.90
C THR A 374 -10.75 26.60 22.67
N LEU A 375 -12.09 26.54 22.75
CA LEU A 375 -12.95 27.21 21.79
C LEU A 375 -12.86 28.72 21.93
N PRO A 376 -13.26 29.52 20.90
CA PRO A 376 -13.51 30.94 21.08
C PRO A 376 -14.44 31.13 22.26
N GLY A 377 -13.96 31.76 23.36
CA GLY A 377 -14.69 31.89 24.61
C GLY A 377 -14.14 31.07 25.78
N GLY A 378 -13.04 30.31 25.60
CA GLY A 378 -12.31 29.63 26.69
C GLY A 378 -12.93 28.31 27.20
N GLN A 379 -13.98 27.78 26.56
CA GLN A 379 -14.56 26.49 26.95
C GLN A 379 -13.78 25.33 26.34
N VAL A 380 -13.30 24.42 27.20
CA VAL A 380 -12.75 23.12 26.80
C VAL A 380 -13.92 22.18 26.49
N MET A 381 -13.93 21.54 25.31
CA MET A 381 -14.89 20.48 25.00
C MET A 381 -14.28 19.11 25.37
N PRO A 382 -14.62 18.52 26.51
CA PRO A 382 -14.00 17.27 26.98
C PRO A 382 -14.16 16.11 26.01
N ALA A 383 -15.34 15.96 25.41
CA ALA A 383 -15.63 14.86 24.48
C ALA A 383 -14.79 14.93 23.20
N TYR A 384 -14.57 16.12 22.63
CA TYR A 384 -13.70 16.31 21.47
C TYR A 384 -12.28 15.81 21.75
N LEU A 385 -11.70 16.19 22.89
CA LEU A 385 -10.34 15.78 23.28
C LEU A 385 -10.25 14.26 23.49
N VAL A 386 -11.26 13.65 24.13
CA VAL A 386 -11.26 12.21 24.44
C VAL A 386 -11.16 11.39 23.15
N TYR A 387 -12.01 11.65 22.15
CA TYR A 387 -11.97 10.89 20.90
C TYR A 387 -10.76 11.21 20.04
N ARG A 388 -10.34 12.48 20.00
CA ARG A 388 -9.13 12.89 19.28
C ARG A 388 -7.90 12.19 19.83
N ASP A 389 -7.70 12.25 21.15
CA ASP A 389 -6.52 11.67 21.80
C ASP A 389 -6.56 10.14 21.71
N ALA A 390 -7.74 9.51 21.82
CA ALA A 390 -7.91 8.08 21.60
C ALA A 390 -7.56 7.66 20.16
N PHE A 391 -8.00 8.43 19.15
CA PHE A 391 -7.67 8.18 17.74
C PHE A 391 -6.17 8.31 17.49
N LEU A 392 -5.57 9.41 17.94
CA LEU A 392 -4.13 9.66 17.78
C LEU A 392 -3.28 8.61 18.49
N ALA A 393 -3.67 8.21 19.71
CA ALA A 393 -2.98 7.14 20.42
C ALA A 393 -2.92 5.82 19.62
N LYS A 394 -3.92 5.54 18.77
CA LYS A 394 -3.92 4.36 17.90
C LYS A 394 -3.09 4.55 16.64
N VAL A 395 -3.19 5.72 16.02
CA VAL A 395 -2.34 6.05 14.85
C VAL A 395 -0.86 6.07 15.24
N GLU A 396 -0.53 6.61 16.41
CA GLU A 396 0.84 6.74 16.91
C GLU A 396 1.42 5.47 17.50
N ASP A 397 0.61 4.46 17.68
CA ASP A 397 1.02 3.12 18.10
C ASP A 397 1.14 2.20 16.87
N ASP A 398 2.24 2.37 16.12
CA ASP A 398 2.60 1.56 14.96
C ASP A 398 1.55 1.59 13.84
N LEU A 399 0.98 2.77 13.56
CA LEU A 399 -0.08 2.96 12.55
C LEU A 399 -1.22 1.94 12.70
N ASN A 400 -1.75 1.78 13.91
CA ASN A 400 -2.81 0.83 14.20
C ASN A 400 -4.16 1.31 13.65
N MET A 401 -4.26 1.31 12.30
CA MET A 401 -5.43 1.80 11.59
C MET A 401 -6.72 1.04 11.91
N PRO A 402 -6.71 -0.29 12.16
CA PRO A 402 -7.92 -1.00 12.60
C PRO A 402 -8.51 -0.43 13.89
N GLN A 403 -7.66 -0.18 14.90
CA GLN A 403 -8.11 0.41 16.16
C GLN A 403 -8.46 1.89 16.03
N ALA A 404 -7.75 2.64 15.18
CA ALA A 404 -8.10 4.02 14.87
C ALA A 404 -9.51 4.10 14.24
N MET A 405 -9.84 3.22 13.28
CA MET A 405 -11.18 3.11 12.70
C MET A 405 -12.25 2.69 13.73
N ALA A 406 -11.90 1.84 14.69
CA ALA A 406 -12.80 1.49 15.78
C ALA A 406 -13.19 2.73 16.64
N VAL A 407 -12.24 3.63 16.89
CA VAL A 407 -12.49 4.92 17.58
C VAL A 407 -13.41 5.81 16.74
N VAL A 408 -13.19 5.91 15.41
CA VAL A 408 -14.06 6.66 14.50
C VAL A 408 -15.50 6.18 14.62
N TRP A 409 -15.72 4.86 14.53
CA TRP A 409 -17.08 4.29 14.62
C TRP A 409 -17.68 4.40 16.02
N ALA A 410 -16.89 4.34 17.08
CA ALA A 410 -17.35 4.58 18.45
C ALA A 410 -17.86 6.02 18.62
N MET A 411 -17.08 6.99 18.16
CA MET A 411 -17.45 8.41 18.15
C MET A 411 -18.75 8.67 17.37
N LEU A 412 -18.90 8.07 16.18
CA LEU A 412 -20.09 8.24 15.36
C LEU A 412 -21.36 7.64 15.99
N ARG A 413 -21.23 6.60 16.82
CA ARG A 413 -22.34 5.95 17.56
C ARG A 413 -22.65 6.60 18.90
N SER A 414 -21.78 7.44 19.43
CA SER A 414 -22.03 8.16 20.70
C SER A 414 -23.36 8.94 20.63
N HIS A 415 -24.06 9.02 21.73
CA HIS A 415 -25.28 9.84 21.88
C HIS A 415 -25.02 11.16 22.59
N GLU A 416 -23.84 11.35 23.16
CA GLU A 416 -23.50 12.48 24.02
C GLU A 416 -23.02 13.72 23.27
N ASP A 417 -22.55 13.55 22.01
CA ASP A 417 -21.96 14.62 21.23
C ASP A 417 -22.94 15.18 20.19
N ASP A 418 -22.91 16.50 20.00
CA ASP A 418 -23.68 17.18 18.98
C ASP A 418 -23.17 16.85 17.56
N PRO A 419 -24.03 16.96 16.51
CA PRO A 419 -23.66 16.63 15.13
C PRO A 419 -22.48 17.44 14.60
N THR A 420 -22.35 18.72 15.00
CA THR A 420 -21.28 19.61 14.56
C THR A 420 -19.93 19.15 15.10
N THR A 421 -19.87 18.80 16.38
CA THR A 421 -18.65 18.25 17.01
C THR A 421 -18.23 16.93 16.36
N LYS A 422 -19.17 16.02 16.10
CA LYS A 422 -18.86 14.75 15.40
C LYS A 422 -18.35 14.97 13.99
N LEU A 423 -18.95 15.88 13.24
CA LEU A 423 -18.51 16.20 11.89
C LEU A 423 -17.08 16.79 11.91
N ARG A 424 -16.81 17.70 12.85
CA ARG A 424 -15.49 18.27 13.03
C ARG A 424 -14.45 17.19 13.32
N LEU A 425 -14.71 16.32 14.28
CA LEU A 425 -13.81 15.21 14.59
C LEU A 425 -13.61 14.28 13.40
N LEU A 426 -14.66 13.94 12.69
CA LEU A 426 -14.57 13.05 11.53
C LEU A 426 -13.69 13.66 10.42
N LEU A 427 -13.86 14.95 10.12
CA LEU A 427 -13.06 15.66 9.13
C LEU A 427 -11.60 15.85 9.60
N ASP A 428 -11.38 16.03 10.91
CA ASP A 428 -10.05 16.11 11.48
C ASP A 428 -9.32 14.77 11.39
N PHE A 429 -9.97 13.66 11.72
CA PHE A 429 -9.44 12.30 11.54
C PHE A 429 -9.15 11.98 10.08
N ASP A 430 -9.96 12.50 9.16
CA ASP A 430 -9.78 12.27 7.73
C ASP A 430 -8.51 12.92 7.17
N ARG A 431 -7.92 13.89 7.85
CA ARG A 431 -6.59 14.43 7.50
C ARG A 431 -5.53 13.35 7.52
N ILE A 432 -5.67 12.34 8.41
CA ILE A 432 -4.77 11.18 8.48
C ILE A 432 -5.34 10.02 7.66
N LEU A 433 -6.64 9.71 7.79
CA LEU A 433 -7.28 8.60 7.09
C LEU A 433 -7.23 8.76 5.57
N GLY A 434 -7.46 10.00 5.09
CA GLY A 434 -7.36 10.37 3.69
C GLY A 434 -8.48 9.79 2.82
N PHE A 435 -9.69 9.65 3.34
CA PHE A 435 -10.86 9.19 2.58
C PHE A 435 -11.50 10.28 1.72
N ASP A 436 -10.94 11.50 1.77
CA ASP A 436 -11.46 12.68 1.07
C ASP A 436 -12.92 12.99 1.39
N LEU A 437 -13.29 12.87 2.68
CA LEU A 437 -14.64 13.16 3.13
C LEU A 437 -15.03 14.61 2.88
N LYS A 438 -14.08 15.54 2.98
CA LYS A 438 -14.30 16.95 2.67
C LYS A 438 -14.64 17.15 1.20
N GLY A 439 -13.87 16.59 0.28
CA GLY A 439 -14.15 16.63 -1.16
C GLY A 439 -15.50 16.00 -1.49
N TYR A 440 -15.82 14.87 -0.85
CA TYR A 440 -17.12 14.23 -0.97
C TYR A 440 -18.29 15.15 -0.56
N LEU A 441 -18.18 15.87 0.57
CA LEU A 441 -19.21 16.80 1.05
C LEU A 441 -19.30 18.09 0.22
N GLN A 442 -18.23 18.47 -0.45
CA GLN A 442 -18.19 19.66 -1.33
C GLN A 442 -18.66 19.35 -2.76
N SER A 443 -18.73 18.07 -3.14
CA SER A 443 -19.23 17.70 -4.46
C SER A 443 -20.69 18.15 -4.64
N ASP A 444 -21.06 18.63 -5.82
CA ASP A 444 -22.41 19.11 -6.12
C ASP A 444 -23.50 18.04 -5.94
N GLN A 445 -23.11 16.79 -5.84
CA GLN A 445 -24.03 15.66 -5.74
C GLN A 445 -23.50 14.53 -4.83
N PRO A 446 -23.33 14.76 -3.50
CA PRO A 446 -22.88 13.72 -2.59
C PRO A 446 -23.80 12.50 -2.52
N GLN A 447 -25.03 12.62 -3.01
CA GLN A 447 -26.02 11.53 -3.08
C GLN A 447 -26.30 11.04 -4.50
N LYS A 448 -25.58 11.51 -5.51
CA LYS A 448 -25.77 10.97 -6.85
C LYS A 448 -25.44 9.49 -6.81
N LYS A 449 -26.49 8.68 -6.96
CA LYS A 449 -26.31 7.24 -7.18
C LYS A 449 -25.35 7.10 -8.36
N ARG A 450 -24.31 6.29 -8.22
CA ARG A 450 -23.47 5.94 -9.36
C ARG A 450 -24.39 5.37 -10.44
N ASP A 451 -24.04 5.65 -11.69
CA ASP A 451 -24.75 5.06 -12.82
C ASP A 451 -24.76 3.53 -12.61
N PRO A 452 -25.94 2.88 -12.53
CA PRO A 452 -26.03 1.44 -12.37
C PRO A 452 -25.20 0.68 -13.42
N GLU A 453 -25.00 1.26 -14.60
CA GLU A 453 -24.18 0.71 -15.67
C GLU A 453 -22.71 0.52 -15.28
N VAL A 454 -22.19 1.32 -14.34
CA VAL A 454 -20.82 1.16 -13.82
C VAL A 454 -20.64 -0.18 -13.11
N TYR A 455 -21.70 -0.65 -12.41
CA TYR A 455 -21.68 -1.95 -11.72
C TYR A 455 -21.83 -3.14 -12.67
N LEU A 456 -22.23 -2.88 -13.91
CA LEU A 456 -22.37 -3.87 -14.97
C LEU A 456 -21.19 -3.87 -15.94
N ALA A 457 -20.21 -2.99 -15.74
CA ALA A 457 -19.02 -2.95 -16.57
C ALA A 457 -18.24 -4.27 -16.46
N GLY A 458 -18.02 -4.94 -17.59
CA GLY A 458 -17.35 -6.25 -17.64
C GLY A 458 -18.23 -7.46 -17.31
N VAL A 459 -19.52 -7.25 -17.04
CA VAL A 459 -20.51 -8.32 -16.89
C VAL A 459 -21.04 -8.71 -18.28
N PRO A 460 -21.22 -10.02 -18.60
CA PRO A 460 -21.82 -10.42 -19.87
C PRO A 460 -23.17 -9.74 -20.12
N ALA A 461 -23.43 -9.33 -21.36
CA ALA A 461 -24.62 -8.54 -21.72
C ALA A 461 -25.94 -9.20 -21.29
N GLU A 462 -26.02 -10.53 -21.37
CA GLU A 462 -27.18 -11.32 -20.93
C GLU A 462 -27.42 -11.18 -19.42
N VAL A 463 -26.36 -11.33 -18.61
CA VAL A 463 -26.44 -11.18 -17.15
C VAL A 463 -26.75 -9.74 -16.77
N ALA A 464 -26.14 -8.76 -17.46
CA ALA A 464 -26.45 -7.35 -17.25
C ALA A 464 -27.93 -7.03 -17.55
N GLY A 465 -28.51 -7.65 -18.59
CA GLY A 465 -29.93 -7.57 -18.89
C GLY A 465 -30.81 -8.10 -17.75
N GLN A 466 -30.47 -9.28 -17.22
CA GLN A 466 -31.18 -9.87 -16.07
C GLN A 466 -31.08 -9.01 -14.81
N VAL A 467 -29.95 -8.36 -14.56
CA VAL A 467 -29.79 -7.45 -13.41
C VAL A 467 -30.71 -6.25 -13.54
N ARG A 468 -30.81 -5.63 -14.72
CA ARG A 468 -31.73 -4.52 -14.96
C ARG A 468 -33.20 -4.94 -14.79
N GLU A 469 -33.59 -6.09 -15.35
CA GLU A 469 -34.93 -6.67 -15.16
C GLU A 469 -35.22 -6.88 -13.67
N ARG A 470 -34.29 -7.45 -12.91
CA ARG A 470 -34.44 -7.64 -11.48
C ARG A 470 -34.62 -6.30 -10.74
N GLU A 471 -33.86 -5.28 -11.08
CA GLU A 471 -33.99 -3.96 -10.47
C GLU A 471 -35.34 -3.30 -10.78
N ASP A 472 -35.85 -3.48 -11.99
CA ASP A 472 -37.17 -3.01 -12.38
C ASP A 472 -38.28 -3.70 -11.59
N LEU A 473 -38.23 -5.02 -11.48
CA LEU A 473 -39.19 -5.80 -10.69
C LEU A 473 -39.19 -5.35 -9.22
N ARG A 474 -38.01 -5.12 -8.65
CA ARG A 474 -37.92 -4.60 -7.26
C ARG A 474 -38.47 -3.19 -7.10
N ARG A 475 -38.27 -2.32 -8.09
CA ARG A 475 -38.89 -0.97 -8.09
C ARG A 475 -40.41 -1.04 -8.10
N HIS A 476 -40.96 -2.03 -8.74
CA HIS A 476 -42.40 -2.29 -8.75
C HIS A 476 -42.88 -3.22 -7.62
N SER A 477 -42.01 -3.51 -6.64
CA SER A 477 -42.29 -4.37 -5.48
C SER A 477 -42.69 -5.83 -5.84
N ASP A 478 -42.33 -6.31 -7.04
CA ASP A 478 -42.53 -7.71 -7.42
C ASP A 478 -41.31 -8.54 -7.00
N PHE A 479 -41.18 -8.75 -5.69
CA PHE A 479 -40.05 -9.50 -5.09
C PHE A 479 -40.02 -10.97 -5.52
N PRO A 480 -41.14 -11.71 -5.66
CA PRO A 480 -41.12 -13.09 -6.10
C PRO A 480 -40.51 -13.29 -7.50
N GLN A 481 -40.84 -12.37 -8.44
CA GLN A 481 -40.27 -12.41 -9.77
C GLN A 481 -38.79 -11.99 -9.77
N ALA A 482 -38.44 -10.96 -8.99
CA ALA A 482 -37.06 -10.50 -8.81
C ALA A 482 -36.14 -11.62 -8.27
N ASP A 483 -36.64 -12.46 -7.35
CA ASP A 483 -35.89 -13.60 -6.80
C ASP A 483 -35.70 -14.71 -7.83
N ARG A 484 -36.66 -14.95 -8.73
CA ARG A 484 -36.48 -15.89 -9.87
C ARG A 484 -35.40 -15.42 -10.82
N VAL A 485 -35.40 -14.12 -11.16
CA VAL A 485 -34.34 -13.54 -12.02
C VAL A 485 -32.98 -13.63 -11.31
N ARG A 486 -32.93 -13.42 -10.00
CA ARG A 486 -31.69 -13.59 -9.22
C ARG A 486 -31.15 -15.01 -9.29
N GLU A 487 -32.01 -16.03 -9.28
CA GLU A 487 -31.57 -17.41 -9.42
C GLU A 487 -31.07 -17.70 -10.86
N GLY A 488 -31.65 -17.06 -11.87
CA GLY A 488 -31.13 -17.08 -13.24
C GLY A 488 -29.71 -16.50 -13.33
N ILE A 489 -29.48 -15.34 -12.73
CA ILE A 489 -28.15 -14.72 -12.65
C ILE A 489 -27.15 -15.64 -11.93
N ARG A 490 -27.60 -16.27 -10.85
CA ARG A 490 -26.80 -17.23 -10.09
C ARG A 490 -26.42 -18.46 -10.93
N SER A 491 -27.37 -18.97 -11.69
CA SER A 491 -27.14 -20.11 -12.61
C SER A 491 -26.20 -19.74 -13.75
N ALA A 492 -26.16 -18.47 -14.15
CA ALA A 492 -25.18 -17.94 -15.11
C ALA A 492 -23.76 -17.73 -14.52
N GLY A 493 -23.55 -18.10 -13.25
CA GLY A 493 -22.24 -18.01 -12.59
C GLY A 493 -21.95 -16.67 -11.95
N PHE A 494 -22.98 -15.88 -11.59
CA PHE A 494 -22.84 -14.59 -10.96
C PHE A 494 -23.74 -14.47 -9.72
N ASN A 495 -23.31 -13.65 -8.75
CA ASN A 495 -24.11 -13.26 -7.61
C ASN A 495 -24.42 -11.76 -7.69
N VAL A 496 -25.64 -11.38 -7.28
CA VAL A 496 -26.08 -9.98 -7.20
C VAL A 496 -26.26 -9.59 -5.74
N ARG A 497 -25.67 -8.45 -5.36
CA ARG A 497 -25.86 -7.83 -4.06
C ARG A 497 -26.39 -6.41 -4.23
N ASP A 498 -27.44 -6.11 -3.48
CA ASP A 498 -27.99 -4.78 -3.46
C ASP A 498 -27.15 -3.88 -2.56
N THR A 499 -26.73 -2.73 -3.09
CA THR A 499 -26.09 -1.64 -2.36
C THR A 499 -27.00 -0.42 -2.41
N HIS A 500 -26.74 0.61 -1.60
CA HIS A 500 -27.53 1.84 -1.72
C HIS A 500 -27.38 2.53 -3.09
N GLN A 501 -26.35 2.19 -3.85
CA GLN A 501 -26.02 2.82 -5.13
C GLN A 501 -26.46 2.01 -6.34
N GLY A 502 -26.89 0.76 -6.14
CA GLY A 502 -27.32 -0.14 -7.21
C GLY A 502 -26.94 -1.60 -6.93
N SER A 503 -27.20 -2.47 -7.88
CA SER A 503 -26.88 -3.90 -7.80
C SER A 503 -25.45 -4.17 -8.21
N LEU A 504 -24.62 -4.65 -7.29
CA LEU A 504 -23.25 -5.10 -7.56
C LEU A 504 -23.26 -6.56 -8.00
N VAL A 505 -22.62 -6.85 -9.13
CA VAL A 505 -22.56 -8.18 -9.72
C VAL A 505 -21.14 -8.74 -9.58
N LEU A 506 -21.02 -9.91 -9.00
CA LEU A 506 -19.74 -10.59 -8.78
C LEU A 506 -19.74 -11.99 -9.39
N PRO A 507 -18.63 -12.45 -9.99
CA PRO A 507 -18.52 -13.85 -10.41
C PRO A 507 -18.73 -14.80 -9.21
N ARG A 508 -19.54 -15.83 -9.39
CA ARG A 508 -19.93 -16.76 -8.33
C ARG A 508 -18.73 -17.45 -7.67
N ARG A 509 -17.76 -17.91 -8.44
CA ARG A 509 -16.53 -18.57 -7.94
C ARG A 509 -15.68 -17.70 -7.00
N LEU A 510 -15.91 -16.39 -6.91
CA LEU A 510 -15.26 -15.49 -5.95
C LEU A 510 -16.01 -15.42 -4.61
N GLU A 511 -17.21 -16.01 -4.52
CA GLU A 511 -18.06 -15.98 -3.33
C GLU A 511 -18.36 -17.37 -2.73
N GLU A 512 -18.11 -18.45 -3.46
CA GLU A 512 -18.61 -19.78 -3.12
C GLU A 512 -17.81 -20.55 -2.06
N GLU A 513 -16.63 -20.12 -1.71
CA GLU A 513 -15.74 -20.90 -0.83
C GLU A 513 -15.94 -20.68 0.67
N PHE A 514 -17.02 -19.99 1.07
CA PHE A 514 -17.32 -19.81 2.49
C PHE A 514 -18.65 -20.45 2.86
N VAL A 515 -18.62 -21.72 3.17
CA VAL A 515 -19.69 -22.35 3.94
C VAL A 515 -19.56 -21.85 5.37
N VAL A 516 -20.54 -21.06 5.83
CA VAL A 516 -20.64 -20.78 7.26
C VAL A 516 -21.13 -22.09 7.91
N LEU A 517 -20.22 -22.80 8.51
CA LEU A 517 -20.54 -24.01 9.27
C LEU A 517 -21.16 -23.57 10.59
N SER A 518 -22.30 -24.14 10.94
CA SER A 518 -22.96 -23.94 12.22
C SER A 518 -22.30 -24.75 13.34
N SER A 519 -21.55 -25.80 12.97
CA SER A 519 -20.83 -26.69 13.87
C SER A 519 -19.61 -27.28 13.14
N SER A 520 -18.60 -27.69 13.91
CA SER A 520 -17.45 -28.43 13.37
C SER A 520 -17.81 -29.79 12.76
N SER A 521 -18.98 -30.34 13.13
CA SER A 521 -19.53 -31.56 12.50
C SER A 521 -20.06 -31.35 11.09
N ASP A 522 -20.28 -30.08 10.69
CA ASP A 522 -20.81 -29.74 9.37
C ASP A 522 -19.68 -29.53 8.33
N ALA A 523 -18.42 -29.64 8.77
CA ALA A 523 -17.26 -29.52 7.87
C ALA A 523 -17.20 -30.73 6.95
N PRO A 524 -17.08 -30.53 5.61
CA PRO A 524 -16.88 -31.64 4.68
C PRO A 524 -15.60 -32.41 5.03
N ASP A 525 -15.69 -33.73 5.03
CA ASP A 525 -14.52 -34.59 5.19
C ASP A 525 -13.73 -34.67 3.88
N HIS A 526 -12.61 -33.99 3.82
CA HIS A 526 -11.67 -33.98 2.71
C HIS A 526 -10.42 -34.84 2.93
N THR A 527 -10.41 -35.72 3.97
CA THR A 527 -9.25 -36.56 4.29
C THR A 527 -8.86 -37.54 3.16
N GLN A 528 -9.74 -37.75 2.18
CA GLN A 528 -9.50 -38.58 1.00
C GLN A 528 -9.15 -37.76 -0.28
N SER A 529 -9.08 -36.43 -0.17
CA SER A 529 -8.72 -35.58 -1.32
C SER A 529 -7.19 -35.58 -1.49
N PRO A 530 -6.66 -35.58 -2.75
CA PRO A 530 -5.21 -35.49 -2.94
C PRO A 530 -4.70 -34.14 -2.41
N ASP A 531 -3.56 -34.17 -1.72
CA ASP A 531 -2.87 -32.99 -1.18
C ASP A 531 -2.46 -32.04 -2.32
N LEU A 532 -3.30 -31.05 -2.58
CA LEU A 532 -3.04 -30.04 -3.60
C LEU A 532 -2.56 -28.70 -3.03
N PHE A 533 -2.58 -28.52 -1.70
CA PHE A 533 -2.27 -27.23 -1.07
C PHE A 533 -1.66 -27.35 0.32
N GLU A 534 -0.71 -26.50 0.62
CA GLU A 534 -0.28 -26.16 1.97
C GLU A 534 -1.33 -25.26 2.63
N PHE A 535 -2.04 -25.73 3.65
CA PHE A 535 -3.14 -25.00 4.29
C PHE A 535 -2.66 -24.06 5.40
N SER A 536 -3.11 -22.79 5.34
CA SER A 536 -3.17 -21.91 6.51
C SER A 536 -4.59 -21.94 7.08
N VAL A 537 -4.80 -22.56 8.23
CA VAL A 537 -6.09 -22.52 8.92
C VAL A 537 -6.15 -21.28 9.80
N ASN A 538 -6.91 -20.26 9.37
CA ASN A 538 -7.23 -19.10 10.20
C ASN A 538 -8.52 -19.39 10.97
N LEU A 539 -8.39 -19.81 12.23
CA LEU A 539 -9.53 -20.05 13.12
C LEU A 539 -9.94 -18.75 13.80
N LEU A 540 -11.13 -18.24 13.43
CA LEU A 540 -11.79 -17.14 14.13
C LEU A 540 -12.77 -17.77 15.12
N ALA A 541 -12.33 -17.97 16.37
CA ALA A 541 -13.20 -18.42 17.44
C ALA A 541 -13.81 -17.21 18.18
N HIS A 542 -15.13 -17.11 18.16
CA HIS A 542 -15.86 -16.16 18.99
C HIS A 542 -16.61 -16.94 20.07
N ASN A 543 -16.14 -16.83 21.32
CA ASN A 543 -16.78 -17.36 22.53
C ASN A 543 -16.90 -18.90 22.71
N SER A 544 -16.09 -19.72 22.01
CA SER A 544 -16.07 -21.16 22.24
C SER A 544 -14.65 -21.71 22.34
N ARG A 545 -14.12 -21.70 23.57
CA ARG A 545 -12.79 -22.27 23.90
C ARG A 545 -12.70 -23.76 23.56
N ASP A 546 -13.76 -24.51 23.85
CA ASP A 546 -13.81 -25.96 23.67
C ASP A 546 -13.85 -26.38 22.18
N ASP A 547 -14.46 -25.59 21.33
CA ASP A 547 -14.47 -25.82 19.88
C ASP A 547 -13.12 -25.49 19.25
N LEU A 548 -12.46 -24.43 19.71
CA LEU A 548 -11.12 -24.09 19.28
C LEU A 548 -10.11 -25.16 19.68
N GLU A 549 -10.21 -25.68 20.89
CA GLU A 549 -9.31 -26.71 21.41
C GLU A 549 -9.49 -28.06 20.70
N ARG A 550 -10.74 -28.44 20.36
CA ARG A 550 -11.06 -29.60 19.50
C ARG A 550 -10.53 -29.44 18.08
N CYS A 551 -10.65 -28.27 17.51
CA CYS A 551 -10.17 -27.96 16.17
C CYS A 551 -8.64 -28.04 16.10
N ILE A 552 -7.94 -27.45 17.06
CA ILE A 552 -6.48 -27.52 17.18
C ILE A 552 -6.01 -28.97 17.38
N GLN A 553 -6.67 -29.75 18.26
CA GLN A 553 -6.33 -31.15 18.47
C GLN A 553 -6.60 -32.02 17.23
N SER A 554 -7.60 -31.67 16.41
CA SER A 554 -7.85 -32.35 15.13
C SER A 554 -6.74 -32.05 14.13
N ILE A 555 -6.34 -30.79 13.99
CA ILE A 555 -5.24 -30.37 13.10
C ILE A 555 -3.94 -31.06 13.53
N CYS A 556 -3.58 -31.01 14.81
CA CYS A 556 -2.35 -31.63 15.30
C CYS A 556 -2.31 -33.16 15.14
N ARG A 557 -3.47 -33.87 15.18
CA ARG A 557 -3.52 -35.32 14.96
C ARG A 557 -3.30 -35.72 13.49
N HIS A 558 -3.53 -34.82 12.53
CA HIS A 558 -3.45 -35.11 11.10
C HIS A 558 -2.27 -34.42 10.42
N SER A 559 -1.50 -33.57 11.13
CA SER A 559 -0.28 -32.91 10.61
C SER A 559 0.98 -33.78 10.70
N ASP A 560 0.93 -34.91 11.41
CA ASP A 560 2.06 -35.85 11.57
C ASP A 560 1.98 -37.05 10.61
N GLN A 561 1.13 -37.01 9.58
CA GLN A 561 1.07 -37.97 8.48
C GLN A 561 1.46 -37.29 7.15
#